data_35fd0f9ac9e303c9193724aacf745a95
#
_entry.id   35fd0f9ac9e303c9193724aacf745a95
#
_cell.length_a   1.000
_cell.length_b   1.000
_cell.length_c   1.000
_cell.angle_alpha   90.00
_cell.angle_beta   90.00
_cell.angle_gamma   90.00
#
_symmetry.space_group_name_H-M   'P 1'
#
loop_
_entity.id
_entity.type
_entity.pdbx_description
1 polymer ?
#
loop_
_entity_poly.entity_id
_entity_poly.type
_entity_poly.pdbx_seq_one_letter_code
_entity_poly.pdbx_strand_id
1 'polypeptide(L)'
;MKNLICVFFVFFMCFLNAQDLTLMHVNAKWNQSNNYNLRGVKNCKIQYALLEDQAPSLQAQITSVPIIFLLDKNGKPRGQWKAGLSFKIEVPVEEIQNRVNVVMLESSRRRATSN
;
A
#
# COMPACT_ATOMS: atom_id res chain seq x y z
N MET A 1 -18.65 3.85 0.61
CA MET A 1 -17.50 3.40 -0.16
C MET A 1 -16.19 3.61 0.56
N LYS A 2 -15.92 4.80 1.03
CA LYS A 2 -14.71 5.04 1.82
C LYS A 2 -14.65 4.14 3.06
N ASN A 3 -15.81 3.89 3.68
CA ASN A 3 -15.87 3.10 4.91
C ASN A 3 -15.47 1.64 4.68
N LEU A 4 -15.78 1.08 3.50
CA LEU A 4 -15.43 -0.30 3.19
C LEU A 4 -13.92 -0.46 3.06
N ILE A 5 -13.26 0.52 2.43
CA ILE A 5 -11.81 0.49 2.32
C ILE A 5 -11.17 0.63 3.69
N CYS A 6 -11.70 1.52 4.52
CA CYS A 6 -11.20 1.70 5.88
C CYS A 6 -11.31 0.43 6.71
N VAL A 7 -12.43 -0.30 6.59
CA VAL A 7 -12.61 -1.55 7.31
C VAL A 7 -11.59 -2.59 6.86
N PHE A 8 -11.36 -2.68 5.56
CA PHE A 8 -10.35 -3.61 5.04
C PHE A 8 -8.97 -3.28 5.60
N PHE A 9 -8.58 -2.01 5.57
CA PHE A 9 -7.27 -1.60 6.06
C PHE A 9 -7.13 -1.78 7.56
N VAL A 10 -8.18 -1.52 8.32
CA VAL A 10 -8.18 -1.75 9.76
C VAL A 10 -7.95 -3.23 10.06
N PHE A 11 -8.56 -4.12 9.30
CA PHE A 11 -8.34 -5.55 9.49
C PHE A 11 -6.85 -5.90 9.35
N PHE A 12 -6.19 -5.36 8.32
CA PHE A 12 -4.76 -5.57 8.15
C PHE A 12 -3.94 -4.93 9.26
N MET A 13 -4.40 -3.82 9.80
CA MET A 13 -3.69 -3.15 10.89
C MET A 13 -3.57 -4.01 12.14
N CYS A 14 -4.47 -4.96 12.33
CA CYS A 14 -4.39 -5.87 13.47
C CYS A 14 -3.12 -6.70 13.46
N PHE A 15 -2.47 -6.84 12.30
CA PHE A 15 -1.24 -7.62 12.15
C PHE A 15 0.01 -6.77 12.04
N LEU A 16 -0.10 -5.44 12.20
CA LEU A 16 0.98 -4.50 11.91
C LEU A 16 1.50 -3.83 13.17
N ASN A 17 1.81 -4.63 14.19
CA ASN A 17 2.11 -4.07 15.51
C ASN A 17 3.46 -3.35 15.57
N ALA A 18 4.40 -3.67 14.69
CA ALA A 18 5.77 -3.21 14.82
C ALA A 18 6.14 -2.04 13.92
N GLN A 19 5.29 -1.69 12.94
CA GLN A 19 5.67 -0.67 11.96
C GLN A 19 4.53 0.26 11.64
N ASP A 20 4.88 1.55 11.51
CA ASP A 20 3.89 2.59 11.27
C ASP A 20 3.40 2.63 9.83
N LEU A 21 4.21 2.19 8.88
CA LEU A 21 3.88 2.27 7.46
C LEU A 21 3.84 0.89 6.82
N THR A 22 2.92 0.72 5.88
CA THR A 22 2.78 -0.52 5.13
C THR A 22 2.64 -0.21 3.65
N LEU A 23 3.39 -0.91 2.82
CA LEU A 23 3.16 -0.96 1.38
C LEU A 23 2.31 -2.20 1.10
N MET A 24 1.11 -1.96 0.61
CA MET A 24 0.17 -3.02 0.26
C MET A 24 0.14 -3.16 -1.26
N HIS A 25 0.63 -4.30 -1.75
CA HIS A 25 0.65 -4.62 -3.18
C HIS A 25 -0.52 -5.55 -3.48
N VAL A 26 -1.44 -5.11 -4.31
CA VAL A 26 -2.60 -5.93 -4.71
C VAL A 26 -2.50 -6.22 -6.20
N ASN A 27 -2.56 -7.48 -6.55
CA ASN A 27 -2.52 -7.90 -7.95
C ASN A 27 -3.49 -9.05 -8.17
N ALA A 28 -3.89 -9.25 -9.41
CA ALA A 28 -4.73 -10.37 -9.77
C ALA A 28 -3.87 -11.61 -10.00
N LYS A 29 -4.46 -12.78 -9.75
CA LYS A 29 -3.76 -14.04 -9.91
C LYS A 29 -3.24 -14.24 -11.33
N TRP A 30 -4.03 -13.86 -12.32
CA TRP A 30 -3.63 -14.00 -13.72
C TRP A 30 -2.47 -13.10 -14.12
N ASN A 31 -2.15 -12.08 -13.29
CA ASN A 31 -1.13 -11.08 -13.60
C ASN A 31 0.09 -11.18 -12.69
N GLN A 32 0.26 -12.29 -11.98
CA GLN A 32 1.32 -12.42 -10.98
C GLN A 32 2.73 -12.27 -11.55
N SER A 33 2.92 -12.61 -12.81
CA SER A 33 4.23 -12.43 -13.45
C SER A 33 4.65 -10.95 -13.50
N ASN A 34 3.70 -10.03 -13.34
CA ASN A 34 3.96 -8.59 -13.33
C ASN A 34 3.95 -7.98 -11.93
N ASN A 35 4.11 -8.80 -10.90
CA ASN A 35 4.26 -8.28 -9.54
C ASN A 35 5.42 -7.31 -9.47
N TYR A 36 5.19 -6.20 -8.78
CA TYR A 36 6.25 -5.22 -8.56
C TYR A 36 7.13 -5.70 -7.41
N ASN A 37 8.43 -5.64 -7.59
CA ASN A 37 9.37 -6.09 -6.57
C ASN A 37 9.63 -4.97 -5.54
N LEU A 38 9.03 -5.11 -4.37
CA LEU A 38 9.20 -4.15 -3.27
C LEU A 38 10.26 -4.59 -2.26
N ARG A 39 10.95 -5.68 -2.54
CA ARG A 39 11.80 -6.35 -1.57
C ARG A 39 12.89 -5.47 -0.96
N GLY A 40 13.36 -4.49 -1.68
CA GLY A 40 14.43 -3.61 -1.19
C GLY A 40 13.96 -2.36 -0.47
N VAL A 41 12.65 -2.12 -0.39
CA VAL A 41 12.13 -0.91 0.24
C VAL A 41 12.23 -1.03 1.75
N LYS A 42 12.72 0.03 2.39
CA LYS A 42 12.98 0.07 3.84
C LYS A 42 12.03 1.01 4.56
N ASN A 43 11.98 0.87 5.89
CA ASN A 43 11.22 1.73 6.79
C ASN A 43 9.71 1.55 6.68
N CYS A 44 9.29 0.38 6.21
CA CYS A 44 7.89 0.05 6.10
C CYS A 44 7.72 -1.47 6.07
N LYS A 45 6.51 -1.91 6.36
CA LYS A 45 6.17 -3.31 6.17
C LYS A 45 5.67 -3.50 4.75
N ILE A 46 5.94 -4.65 4.15
CA ILE A 46 5.53 -4.96 2.78
C ILE A 46 4.59 -6.15 2.83
N GLN A 47 3.43 -6.00 2.18
CA GLN A 47 2.46 -7.08 2.07
C GLN A 47 1.99 -7.21 0.63
N TYR A 48 1.86 -8.46 0.19
CA TYR A 48 1.31 -8.80 -1.12
C TYR A 48 -0.03 -9.47 -0.91
N ALA A 49 -1.05 -9.01 -1.61
CA ALA A 49 -2.39 -9.55 -1.54
C ALA A 49 -2.91 -9.85 -2.94
N LEU A 50 -3.76 -10.86 -3.04
CA LEU A 50 -4.42 -11.16 -4.30
C LEU A 50 -5.78 -10.48 -4.33
N LEU A 51 -6.09 -9.87 -5.46
CA LEU A 51 -7.37 -9.20 -5.65
C LEU A 51 -8.54 -10.16 -5.42
N GLU A 52 -8.42 -11.38 -5.91
CA GLU A 52 -9.47 -12.38 -5.81
C GLU A 52 -9.81 -12.76 -4.38
N ASP A 53 -8.87 -12.56 -3.46
CA ASP A 53 -9.08 -12.89 -2.05
C ASP A 53 -9.75 -11.75 -1.27
N GLN A 54 -10.01 -10.62 -1.92
CA GLN A 54 -10.58 -9.46 -1.26
C GLN A 54 -12.10 -9.48 -1.35
N ALA A 55 -12.75 -8.69 -0.49
CA ALA A 55 -14.20 -8.54 -0.53
C ALA A 55 -14.64 -8.02 -1.90
N PRO A 56 -15.79 -8.48 -2.42
CA PRO A 56 -16.26 -8.03 -3.73
C PRO A 56 -16.37 -6.52 -3.88
N SER A 57 -16.70 -5.82 -2.81
CA SER A 57 -16.80 -4.36 -2.84
C SER A 57 -15.44 -3.71 -3.07
N LEU A 58 -14.38 -4.28 -2.51
CA LEU A 58 -13.03 -3.77 -2.75
C LEU A 58 -12.57 -4.11 -4.16
N GLN A 59 -12.87 -5.33 -4.62
CA GLN A 59 -12.53 -5.72 -5.98
C GLN A 59 -13.14 -4.77 -7.01
N ALA A 60 -14.39 -4.34 -6.78
CA ALA A 60 -15.07 -3.43 -7.68
C ALA A 60 -14.42 -2.05 -7.75
N GLN A 61 -13.68 -1.66 -6.72
CA GLN A 61 -13.02 -0.36 -6.67
C GLN A 61 -11.63 -0.36 -7.29
N ILE A 62 -11.03 -1.53 -7.47
CA ILE A 62 -9.69 -1.64 -8.04
C ILE A 62 -9.84 -1.90 -9.53
N THR A 63 -9.50 -0.88 -10.32
CA THR A 63 -9.68 -0.93 -11.78
C THR A 63 -8.39 -1.24 -12.54
N SER A 64 -7.25 -1.21 -11.87
CA SER A 64 -5.96 -1.51 -12.48
C SER A 64 -5.13 -2.36 -11.54
N VAL A 65 -4.46 -3.36 -12.09
CA VAL A 65 -3.56 -4.22 -11.32
C VAL A 65 -2.23 -4.35 -12.04
N PRO A 66 -1.13 -4.46 -11.30
CA PRO A 66 -1.06 -4.30 -9.85
C PRO A 66 -1.28 -2.87 -9.38
N ILE A 67 -1.64 -2.72 -8.12
CA ILE A 67 -1.73 -1.42 -7.47
C ILE A 67 -1.02 -1.52 -6.12
N ILE A 68 -0.32 -0.45 -5.76
CA ILE A 68 0.39 -0.37 -4.49
C ILE A 68 -0.15 0.81 -3.71
N PHE A 69 -0.50 0.58 -2.46
CA PHE A 69 -0.91 1.63 -1.52
C PHE A 69 0.14 1.77 -0.44
N LEU A 70 0.48 3.01 -0.11
CA LEU A 70 1.24 3.28 1.12
C LEU A 70 0.25 3.68 2.19
N LEU A 71 0.16 2.87 3.24
CA LEU A 71 -0.79 3.06 4.32
C LEU A 71 -0.08 3.49 5.58
N ASP A 72 -0.66 4.46 6.30
CA ASP A 72 -0.12 4.85 7.60
C ASP A 72 -0.66 3.92 8.70
N LYS A 73 -0.29 4.20 9.95
CA LYS A 73 -0.68 3.36 11.08
C LYS A 73 -2.19 3.31 11.31
N ASN A 74 -2.92 4.27 10.77
CA ASN A 74 -4.38 4.31 10.87
C ASN A 74 -5.06 3.66 9.67
N GLY A 75 -4.28 3.07 8.77
CA GLY A 75 -4.81 2.47 7.55
C GLY A 75 -5.18 3.48 6.48
N LYS A 76 -4.75 4.72 6.63
CA LYS A 76 -5.08 5.77 5.67
C LYS A 76 -4.06 5.78 4.53
N PRO A 77 -4.52 5.82 3.27
CA PRO A 77 -3.59 5.89 2.14
C PRO A 77 -2.82 7.20 2.12
N ARG A 78 -1.52 7.09 2.00
CA ARG A 78 -0.61 8.23 1.92
C ARG A 78 0.17 8.25 0.61
N GLY A 79 -0.11 7.30 -0.28
CA GLY A 79 0.47 7.23 -1.60
C GLY A 79 -0.12 6.07 -2.36
N GLN A 80 -0.06 6.14 -3.68
CA GLN A 80 -0.63 5.12 -4.53
C GLN A 80 0.11 5.08 -5.86
N TRP A 81 0.38 3.87 -6.33
CA TRP A 81 0.97 3.64 -7.65
C TRP A 81 0.19 2.51 -8.30
N LYS A 82 -0.21 2.70 -9.54
CA LYS A 82 -0.98 1.68 -10.23
C LYS A 82 -0.47 1.50 -11.66
N ALA A 83 -0.72 0.31 -12.17
CA ALA A 83 -0.35 -0.03 -13.54
C ALA A 83 -1.23 0.70 -14.54
N GLY A 84 -0.66 0.97 -15.70
CA GLY A 84 -1.42 1.43 -16.85
C GLY A 84 -1.86 0.25 -17.70
N LEU A 85 -1.95 0.47 -19.01
CA LEU A 85 -2.42 -0.53 -19.97
C LEU A 85 -1.49 -1.73 -20.09
N SER A 86 -0.24 -1.60 -19.67
CA SER A 86 0.74 -2.69 -19.72
C SER A 86 0.55 -3.71 -18.61
N PHE A 87 -0.30 -3.43 -17.62
CA PHE A 87 -0.47 -4.24 -16.42
C PHE A 87 0.81 -4.38 -15.61
N LYS A 88 1.67 -3.36 -15.68
CA LYS A 88 2.91 -3.27 -14.91
C LYS A 88 3.03 -1.89 -14.30
N ILE A 89 3.54 -1.84 -13.07
CA ILE A 89 3.90 -0.57 -12.46
C ILE A 89 5.33 -0.27 -12.92
N GLU A 90 5.53 0.88 -13.55
CA GLU A 90 6.81 1.20 -14.18
C GLU A 90 7.60 2.28 -13.46
N VAL A 91 7.14 2.72 -12.29
CA VAL A 91 7.90 3.71 -11.53
C VAL A 91 9.17 3.08 -10.95
N PRO A 92 10.25 3.86 -10.81
CA PRO A 92 11.45 3.35 -10.14
C PRO A 92 11.17 3.11 -8.66
N VAL A 93 11.85 2.10 -8.10
CA VAL A 93 11.69 1.79 -6.68
C VAL A 93 12.12 2.97 -5.80
N GLU A 94 13.03 3.80 -6.28
CA GLU A 94 13.48 5.00 -5.56
C GLU A 94 12.35 5.98 -5.30
N GLU A 95 11.42 6.08 -6.24
CA GLU A 95 10.27 6.98 -6.06
C GLU A 95 9.40 6.50 -4.90
N ILE A 96 9.17 5.20 -4.82
CA ILE A 96 8.39 4.62 -3.72
C ILE A 96 9.13 4.79 -2.41
N GLN A 97 10.43 4.51 -2.38
CA GLN A 97 11.23 4.68 -1.18
C GLN A 97 11.23 6.13 -0.70
N ASN A 98 11.33 7.08 -1.61
CA ASN A 98 11.30 8.50 -1.25
C ASN A 98 9.97 8.88 -0.62
N ARG A 99 8.87 8.36 -1.14
CA ARG A 99 7.56 8.65 -0.56
C ARG A 99 7.43 8.05 0.85
N VAL A 100 7.92 6.83 1.03
CA VAL A 100 7.94 6.22 2.36
C VAL A 100 8.72 7.11 3.34
N ASN A 101 9.88 7.57 2.92
CA ASN A 101 10.73 8.41 3.78
C ASN A 101 10.05 9.73 4.13
N VAL A 102 9.38 10.36 3.17
CA VAL A 102 8.67 11.62 3.41
C VAL A 102 7.55 11.42 4.44
N VAL A 103 6.76 10.38 4.26
CA VAL A 103 5.64 10.13 5.19
C VAL A 103 6.17 9.78 6.57
N MET A 104 7.26 9.02 6.65
CA MET A 104 7.89 8.69 7.92
C MET A 104 8.35 9.96 8.65
N LEU A 105 8.96 10.89 7.93
CA LEU A 105 9.42 12.15 8.51
C LEU A 105 8.25 13.01 8.98
N GLU A 106 7.17 13.05 8.22
CA GLU A 106 5.96 13.78 8.63
C GLU A 106 5.41 13.23 9.94
N SER A 107 5.37 11.91 10.07
CA SER A 107 4.91 11.28 11.30
C SER A 107 5.79 11.63 12.49
N SER A 108 7.10 11.66 12.28
CA SER A 108 8.05 12.02 13.33
C SER A 108 7.84 13.47 13.78
N ARG A 109 7.62 14.39 12.84
CA ARG A 109 7.37 15.79 13.17
C ARG A 109 6.10 15.95 13.99
N ARG A 110 5.03 15.24 13.62
CA ARG A 110 3.78 15.31 14.36
C ARG A 110 3.97 14.84 15.80
N ARG A 111 4.72 13.77 15.99
CA ARG A 111 4.99 13.28 17.34
C ARG A 111 5.78 14.28 18.14
N ALA A 112 6.76 14.94 17.53
CA ALA A 112 7.58 15.93 18.20
C ALA A 112 6.76 17.16 18.60
N THR A 113 5.80 17.58 17.77
CA THR A 113 5.01 18.77 18.04
C THR A 113 3.81 18.53 18.96
N SER A 114 3.40 17.27 19.11
CA SER A 114 2.26 16.95 19.97
C SER A 114 2.63 16.87 21.45
N ASN A 115 3.90 16.97 21.78
CA ASN A 115 4.38 17.02 23.16
C ASN A 115 4.54 18.47 23.59
#